data_7a967a1c932f451db6b587b6251ffab7
#
_entry.id   7a967a1c932f451db6b587b6251ffab7
#
_cell.length_a   1.000
_cell.length_b   1.000
_cell.length_c   1.000
_cell.angle_alpha   90.00
_cell.angle_beta   90.00
_cell.angle_gamma   90.00
#
_symmetry.space_group_name_H-M   'P 1'
#
loop_
_entity.id
_entity.type
_entity.pdbx_description
1 polymer ?
#
loop_
_entity_poly.entity_id
_entity_poly.type
_entity_poly.pdbx_seq_one_letter_code
_entity_poly.pdbx_strand_id
1 'polypeptide(L)'
;MFVAIDQVFTLENILYLAKGALLSVAIAALSLLIGLVLGILGASGRRSKHKVPRAIAFVYVTIIRGTPLLLQILIIFSVIPSIYTAFTGNVLRINPIVIGMIALSINSGAYQTELLRSGINGVDKGQWEACETLGLSYKQTMRLVILPQAFKRIIPPMISEFITLIKDSSLISCIGAV
;
A
#
# COMPACT_ATOMS: atom_id res chain seq x y z
N MET A 1 -25.66 6.67 33.90
CA MET A 1 -24.65 5.76 34.44
C MET A 1 -23.30 6.24 33.93
N PHE A 2 -22.66 7.14 34.66
CA PHE A 2 -21.33 7.66 34.34
C PHE A 2 -20.31 6.62 34.86
N VAL A 3 -19.65 5.92 33.97
CA VAL A 3 -18.45 5.17 34.34
C VAL A 3 -17.42 6.19 34.77
N ALA A 4 -16.92 6.04 36.02
CA ALA A 4 -15.94 6.99 36.54
C ALA A 4 -14.73 7.01 35.63
N ILE A 5 -14.28 8.19 35.21
CA ILE A 5 -13.14 8.39 34.28
C ILE A 5 -11.92 7.62 34.78
N ASP A 6 -11.71 7.54 36.07
CA ASP A 6 -10.62 6.80 36.73
C ASP A 6 -10.63 5.29 36.45
N GLN A 7 -11.81 4.70 36.15
CA GLN A 7 -11.92 3.28 35.79
C GLN A 7 -11.54 3.01 34.33
N VAL A 8 -11.57 4.02 33.48
CA VAL A 8 -11.21 3.91 32.06
C VAL A 8 -9.71 4.09 31.84
N PHE A 9 -9.09 5.03 32.59
CA PHE A 9 -7.66 5.36 32.47
C PHE A 9 -6.80 4.60 33.50
N THR A 10 -7.01 3.29 33.62
CA THR A 10 -6.11 2.44 34.39
C THR A 10 -4.80 2.22 33.63
N LEU A 11 -3.70 1.95 34.34
CA LEU A 11 -2.41 1.65 33.73
C LEU A 11 -2.52 0.46 32.75
N GLU A 12 -3.33 -0.55 33.08
CA GLU A 12 -3.57 -1.72 32.22
C GLU A 12 -4.23 -1.34 30.89
N ASN A 13 -5.27 -0.50 30.94
CA ASN A 13 -5.96 -0.03 29.74
C ASN A 13 -5.05 0.84 28.85
N ILE A 14 -4.23 1.70 29.47
CA ILE A 14 -3.25 2.52 28.75
C ILE A 14 -2.21 1.63 28.06
N LEU A 15 -1.68 0.63 28.75
CA LEU A 15 -0.73 -0.33 28.17
C LEU A 15 -1.36 -1.17 27.06
N TYR A 16 -2.62 -1.56 27.20
CA TYR A 16 -3.36 -2.27 26.16
C TYR A 16 -3.51 -1.42 24.89
N LEU A 17 -3.93 -0.16 25.05
CA LEU A 17 -4.05 0.79 23.94
C LEU A 17 -2.69 1.07 23.29
N ALA A 18 -1.63 1.22 24.06
CA ALA A 18 -0.28 1.44 23.54
C ALA A 18 0.21 0.24 22.71
N LYS A 19 -0.05 -0.99 23.17
CA LYS A 19 0.25 -2.20 22.40
C LYS A 19 -0.52 -2.27 21.09
N GLY A 20 -1.82 -1.96 21.09
CA GLY A 20 -2.65 -1.89 19.89
C GLY A 20 -2.14 -0.84 18.89
N ALA A 21 -1.79 0.35 19.40
CA ALA A 21 -1.22 1.41 18.57
C ALA A 21 0.12 0.99 17.94
N LEU A 22 1.00 0.35 18.72
CA LEU A 22 2.28 -0.16 18.21
C LEU A 22 2.08 -1.23 17.13
N LEU A 23 1.13 -2.14 17.35
CA LEU A 23 0.77 -3.16 16.35
C LEU A 23 0.24 -2.54 15.06
N SER A 24 -0.63 -1.54 15.16
CA SER A 24 -1.15 -0.79 14.02
C SER A 24 -0.04 -0.12 13.20
N VAL A 25 0.92 0.52 13.88
CA VAL A 25 2.09 1.13 13.24
C VAL A 25 2.96 0.07 12.57
N ALA A 26 3.19 -1.07 13.22
CA ALA A 26 3.98 -2.17 12.66
C ALA A 26 3.33 -2.76 11.39
N ILE A 27 2.01 -3.02 11.44
CA ILE A 27 1.24 -3.48 10.29
C ILE A 27 1.31 -2.47 9.15
N ALA A 28 1.09 -1.19 9.43
CA ALA A 28 1.15 -0.14 8.42
C ALA A 28 2.54 -0.03 7.78
N ALA A 29 3.60 -0.07 8.59
CA ALA A 29 4.98 0.00 8.10
C ALA A 29 5.33 -1.18 7.17
N LEU A 30 5.00 -2.40 7.59
CA LEU A 30 5.24 -3.60 6.78
C LEU A 30 4.41 -3.58 5.50
N SER A 31 3.13 -3.20 5.60
CA SER A 31 2.24 -3.09 4.43
C SER A 31 2.71 -2.00 3.45
N LEU A 32 3.23 -0.87 3.97
CA LEU A 32 3.82 0.18 3.13
C LEU A 32 5.05 -0.33 2.37
N LEU A 33 5.95 -1.05 3.06
CA LEU A 33 7.18 -1.58 2.45
C LEU A 33 6.88 -2.61 1.36
N ILE A 34 5.99 -3.56 1.64
CA ILE A 34 5.54 -4.55 0.64
C ILE A 34 4.81 -3.83 -0.50
N GLY A 35 3.94 -2.89 -0.17
CA GLY A 35 3.24 -2.03 -1.12
C GLY A 35 4.19 -1.23 -2.00
N LEU A 36 5.33 -0.76 -1.46
CA LEU A 36 6.35 -0.05 -2.24
C LEU A 36 6.97 -0.95 -3.32
N VAL A 37 7.26 -2.21 -2.98
CA VAL A 37 7.76 -3.17 -3.96
C VAL A 37 6.72 -3.40 -5.07
N LEU A 38 5.46 -3.65 -4.70
CA LEU A 38 4.35 -3.78 -5.66
C LEU A 38 4.15 -2.50 -6.47
N GLY A 39 4.27 -1.35 -5.84
CA GLY A 39 4.17 -0.02 -6.47
C GLY A 39 5.24 0.21 -7.53
N ILE A 40 6.50 -0.16 -7.25
CA ILE A 40 7.61 -0.07 -8.21
C ILE A 40 7.36 -1.00 -9.41
N LEU A 41 6.92 -2.23 -9.15
CA LEU A 41 6.56 -3.18 -10.22
C LEU A 41 5.39 -2.65 -11.06
N GLY A 42 4.35 -2.15 -10.41
CA GLY A 42 3.18 -1.55 -11.06
C GLY A 42 3.55 -0.32 -11.90
N ALA A 43 4.33 0.62 -11.35
CA ALA A 43 4.77 1.82 -12.05
C ALA A 43 5.66 1.47 -13.27
N SER A 44 6.54 0.47 -13.12
CA SER A 44 7.36 -0.04 -14.21
C SER A 44 6.49 -0.67 -15.31
N GLY A 45 5.48 -1.48 -14.92
CA GLY A 45 4.50 -2.06 -15.84
C GLY A 45 3.71 -0.98 -16.60
N ARG A 46 3.21 0.04 -15.90
CA ARG A 46 2.47 1.18 -16.48
C ARG A 46 3.30 1.97 -17.51
N ARG A 47 4.63 2.00 -17.36
CA ARG A 47 5.57 2.68 -18.27
C ARG A 47 6.13 1.76 -19.34
N SER A 48 5.82 0.46 -19.33
CA SER A 48 6.32 -0.51 -20.29
C SER A 48 5.88 -0.19 -21.72
N LYS A 49 6.76 -0.45 -22.68
CA LYS A 49 6.45 -0.40 -24.12
C LYS A 49 5.55 -1.58 -24.54
N HIS A 50 5.61 -2.69 -23.81
CA HIS A 50 4.80 -3.88 -24.09
C HIS A 50 3.37 -3.70 -23.58
N LYS A 51 2.40 -4.11 -24.42
CA LYS A 51 0.96 -3.95 -24.12
C LYS A 51 0.51 -4.77 -22.89
N VAL A 52 1.02 -6.01 -22.75
CA VAL A 52 0.59 -6.93 -21.69
C VAL A 52 0.91 -6.40 -20.28
N PRO A 53 2.18 -6.11 -19.89
CA PRO A 53 2.46 -5.61 -18.53
C PRO A 53 1.79 -4.27 -18.26
N ARG A 54 1.60 -3.42 -19.28
CA ARG A 54 0.87 -2.16 -19.15
C ARG A 54 -0.60 -2.40 -18.83
N ALA A 55 -1.25 -3.34 -19.52
CA ALA A 55 -2.65 -3.69 -19.30
C ALA A 55 -2.85 -4.30 -17.90
N ILE A 56 -1.99 -5.24 -17.49
CA ILE A 56 -2.05 -5.86 -16.16
C ILE A 56 -1.95 -4.80 -15.06
N ALA A 57 -0.93 -3.93 -15.14
CA ALA A 57 -0.74 -2.88 -14.15
C ALA A 57 -1.90 -1.86 -14.16
N PHE A 58 -2.50 -1.59 -15.33
CA PHE A 58 -3.67 -0.71 -15.43
C PHE A 58 -4.89 -1.31 -14.73
N VAL A 59 -5.21 -2.57 -15.04
CA VAL A 59 -6.35 -3.29 -14.46
C VAL A 59 -6.19 -3.41 -12.95
N TYR A 60 -4.99 -3.81 -12.48
CA TYR A 60 -4.67 -3.88 -11.07
C TYR A 60 -4.98 -2.57 -10.33
N VAL A 61 -4.40 -1.47 -10.80
CA VAL A 61 -4.59 -0.15 -10.17
C VAL A 61 -6.05 0.28 -10.22
N THR A 62 -6.73 0.07 -11.36
CA THR A 62 -8.13 0.48 -11.55
C THR A 62 -9.07 -0.28 -10.62
N ILE A 63 -8.92 -1.59 -10.51
CA ILE A 63 -9.77 -2.42 -9.65
C ILE A 63 -9.51 -2.11 -8.18
N ILE A 64 -8.25 -2.12 -7.77
CA ILE A 64 -7.89 -1.96 -6.35
C ILE A 64 -8.27 -0.57 -5.84
N ARG A 65 -8.01 0.48 -6.60
CA ARG A 65 -8.37 1.85 -6.19
C ARG A 65 -9.85 2.18 -6.42
N GLY A 66 -10.55 1.41 -7.23
CA GLY A 66 -11.97 1.55 -7.51
C GLY A 66 -12.88 0.77 -6.56
N THR A 67 -12.33 -0.02 -5.64
CA THR A 67 -13.11 -0.84 -4.69
C THR A 67 -12.77 -0.49 -3.25
N PRO A 68 -13.75 -0.58 -2.30
CA PRO A 68 -13.50 -0.33 -0.89
C PRO A 68 -12.49 -1.32 -0.28
N LEU A 69 -11.55 -0.82 0.51
CA LEU A 69 -10.53 -1.65 1.17
C LEU A 69 -11.15 -2.73 2.07
N LEU A 70 -12.20 -2.39 2.82
CA LEU A 70 -12.89 -3.38 3.66
C LEU A 70 -13.43 -4.55 2.83
N LEU A 71 -13.99 -4.28 1.65
CA LEU A 71 -14.45 -5.33 0.73
C LEU A 71 -13.28 -6.22 0.28
N GLN A 72 -12.12 -5.63 -0.01
CA GLN A 72 -10.91 -6.39 -0.38
C GLN A 72 -10.46 -7.31 0.76
N ILE A 73 -10.45 -6.82 2.00
CA ILE A 73 -10.13 -7.62 3.20
C ILE A 73 -11.10 -8.80 3.32
N LEU A 74 -12.41 -8.56 3.21
CA LEU A 74 -13.43 -9.59 3.33
C LEU A 74 -13.35 -10.65 2.21
N ILE A 75 -13.07 -10.22 0.97
CA ILE A 75 -12.87 -11.13 -0.16
C ILE A 75 -11.65 -12.03 0.10
N ILE A 76 -10.51 -11.46 0.48
CA ILE A 76 -9.29 -12.23 0.73
C ILE A 76 -9.51 -13.20 1.91
N PHE A 77 -10.17 -12.74 2.97
CA PHE A 77 -10.49 -13.55 4.14
C PHE A 77 -11.40 -14.74 3.83
N SER A 78 -12.38 -14.58 2.95
CA SER A 78 -13.35 -15.61 2.60
C SER A 78 -12.89 -16.50 1.44
N VAL A 79 -12.31 -15.89 0.39
CA VAL A 79 -12.03 -16.59 -0.88
C VAL A 79 -10.77 -17.45 -0.79
N ILE A 80 -9.71 -16.98 -0.15
CA ILE A 80 -8.45 -17.76 -0.06
C ILE A 80 -8.66 -19.09 0.67
N PRO A 81 -9.25 -19.13 1.89
CA PRO A 81 -9.52 -20.40 2.57
C PRO A 81 -10.50 -21.30 1.81
N SER A 82 -11.53 -20.72 1.18
CA SER A 82 -12.53 -21.48 0.41
C SER A 82 -11.92 -22.18 -0.80
N ILE A 83 -11.07 -21.47 -1.56
CA ILE A 83 -10.35 -22.05 -2.70
C ILE A 83 -9.44 -23.20 -2.21
N TYR A 84 -8.65 -22.93 -1.16
CA TYR A 84 -7.77 -23.98 -0.61
C TYR A 84 -8.54 -25.22 -0.20
N THR A 85 -9.67 -25.04 0.52
CA THR A 85 -10.52 -26.15 0.95
C THR A 85 -11.10 -26.92 -0.24
N ALA A 86 -11.52 -26.23 -1.29
CA ALA A 86 -12.06 -26.84 -2.50
C ALA A 86 -11.03 -27.73 -3.22
N PHE A 87 -9.75 -27.36 -3.23
CA PHE A 87 -8.69 -28.12 -3.90
C PHE A 87 -8.07 -29.22 -3.02
N THR A 88 -8.03 -29.05 -1.71
CA THR A 88 -7.30 -29.97 -0.81
C THR A 88 -8.19 -30.78 0.11
N GLY A 89 -9.46 -30.41 0.24
CA GLY A 89 -10.38 -30.97 1.24
C GLY A 89 -10.08 -30.57 2.70
N ASN A 90 -9.00 -29.77 2.92
CA ASN A 90 -8.57 -29.35 4.26
C ASN A 90 -8.93 -27.89 4.52
N VAL A 91 -9.27 -27.57 5.77
CA VAL A 91 -9.58 -26.18 6.17
C VAL A 91 -8.28 -25.43 6.40
N LEU A 92 -8.09 -24.35 5.63
CA LEU A 92 -6.98 -23.41 5.81
C LEU A 92 -7.36 -22.36 6.87
N ARG A 93 -6.65 -22.36 8.00
CA ARG A 93 -6.77 -21.30 9.01
C ARG A 93 -5.58 -20.35 8.89
N ILE A 94 -5.84 -19.12 8.48
CA ILE A 94 -4.83 -18.07 8.40
C ILE A 94 -5.13 -17.05 9.50
N ASN A 95 -4.07 -16.55 10.14
CA ASN A 95 -4.20 -15.47 11.13
C ASN A 95 -4.82 -14.24 10.47
N PRO A 96 -5.90 -13.65 11.03
CA PRO A 96 -6.55 -12.46 10.50
C PRO A 96 -5.60 -11.29 10.25
N ILE A 97 -4.60 -11.09 11.12
CA ILE A 97 -3.57 -10.04 10.95
C ILE A 97 -2.80 -10.23 9.64
N VAL A 98 -2.43 -11.47 9.30
CA VAL A 98 -1.70 -11.77 8.05
C VAL A 98 -2.58 -11.48 6.84
N ILE A 99 -3.85 -11.84 6.89
CA ILE A 99 -4.81 -11.54 5.81
C ILE A 99 -4.96 -10.03 5.64
N GLY A 100 -5.13 -9.31 6.74
CA GLY A 100 -5.21 -7.86 6.72
C GLY A 100 -3.95 -7.21 6.13
N MET A 101 -2.76 -7.68 6.54
CA MET A 101 -1.49 -7.20 5.98
C MET A 101 -1.38 -7.45 4.47
N ILE A 102 -1.81 -8.60 3.99
CA ILE A 102 -1.83 -8.90 2.55
C ILE A 102 -2.76 -7.92 1.82
N ALA A 103 -3.97 -7.72 2.32
CA ALA A 103 -4.94 -6.80 1.72
C ALA A 103 -4.43 -5.36 1.70
N LEU A 104 -3.91 -4.87 2.85
CA LEU A 104 -3.32 -3.54 2.97
C LEU A 104 -2.12 -3.36 2.03
N SER A 105 -1.27 -4.38 1.91
CA SER A 105 -0.09 -4.35 1.02
C SER A 105 -0.49 -4.26 -0.46
N ILE A 106 -1.49 -5.04 -0.88
CA ILE A 106 -2.01 -5.01 -2.24
C ILE A 106 -2.67 -3.66 -2.53
N ASN A 107 -3.45 -3.14 -1.59
CA ASN A 107 -4.10 -1.84 -1.71
C ASN A 107 -3.06 -0.72 -1.81
N SER A 108 -2.14 -0.63 -0.86
CA SER A 108 -1.06 0.35 -0.84
C SER A 108 -0.19 0.28 -2.11
N GLY A 109 0.09 -0.92 -2.62
CA GLY A 109 0.84 -1.10 -3.87
C GLY A 109 0.17 -0.43 -5.08
N ALA A 110 -1.16 -0.45 -5.16
CA ALA A 110 -1.90 0.24 -6.21
C ALA A 110 -1.81 1.78 -6.07
N TYR A 111 -1.93 2.29 -4.85
CA TYR A 111 -1.75 3.73 -4.59
C TYR A 111 -0.33 4.18 -4.87
N GLN A 112 0.68 3.44 -4.41
CA GLN A 112 2.08 3.74 -4.66
C GLN A 112 2.46 3.64 -6.14
N THR A 113 1.83 2.74 -6.91
CA THR A 113 2.00 2.69 -8.38
C THR A 113 1.68 4.04 -9.01
N GLU A 114 0.55 4.66 -8.65
CA GLU A 114 0.16 5.95 -9.20
C GLU A 114 0.98 7.11 -8.60
N LEU A 115 1.36 7.05 -7.32
CA LEU A 115 2.26 8.03 -6.70
C LEU A 115 3.60 8.08 -7.42
N LEU A 116 4.23 6.93 -7.65
CA LEU A 116 5.50 6.84 -8.36
C LEU A 116 5.36 7.34 -9.81
N ARG A 117 4.30 6.92 -10.51
CA ARG A 117 4.04 7.35 -11.88
C ARG A 117 3.80 8.85 -11.97
N SER A 118 2.97 9.41 -11.09
CA SER A 118 2.65 10.85 -11.08
C SER A 118 3.84 11.70 -10.65
N GLY A 119 4.64 11.24 -9.69
CA GLY A 119 5.86 11.93 -9.27
C GLY A 119 6.88 12.08 -10.39
N ILE A 120 7.09 11.02 -11.19
CA ILE A 120 7.98 11.07 -12.35
C ILE A 120 7.40 11.96 -13.46
N ASN A 121 6.11 11.81 -13.76
CA ASN A 121 5.45 12.60 -14.81
C ASN A 121 5.25 14.06 -14.41
N GLY A 122 5.28 14.37 -13.12
CA GLY A 122 5.17 15.72 -12.58
C GLY A 122 6.48 16.52 -12.64
N VAL A 123 7.61 15.91 -13.03
CA VAL A 123 8.83 16.66 -13.27
C VAL A 123 8.66 17.50 -14.53
N ASP A 124 9.09 18.76 -14.46
CA ASP A 124 8.94 19.73 -15.52
C ASP A 124 9.53 19.22 -16.85
N LYS A 125 8.82 19.45 -17.95
CA LYS A 125 9.24 19.01 -19.29
C LYS A 125 10.57 19.63 -19.72
N GLY A 126 10.83 20.86 -19.30
CA GLY A 126 12.09 21.55 -19.59
C GLY A 126 13.30 20.81 -19.01
N GLN A 127 13.13 20.05 -17.90
CA GLN A 127 14.20 19.20 -17.37
C GLN A 127 14.54 18.04 -18.31
N TRP A 128 13.54 17.47 -18.96
CA TRP A 128 13.72 16.42 -19.97
C TRP A 128 14.39 16.97 -21.22
N GLU A 129 13.92 18.11 -21.71
CA GLU A 129 14.45 18.79 -22.90
C GLU A 129 15.90 19.25 -22.69
N ALA A 130 16.21 19.80 -21.52
CA ALA A 130 17.58 20.18 -21.15
C ALA A 130 18.52 18.97 -21.13
N CYS A 131 18.07 17.83 -20.58
CA CYS A 131 18.87 16.59 -20.60
C CYS A 131 19.13 16.08 -22.02
N GLU A 132 18.13 16.16 -22.89
CA GLU A 132 18.26 15.78 -24.31
C GLU A 132 19.23 16.69 -25.05
N THR A 133 19.16 18.01 -24.82
CA THR A 133 20.10 18.99 -25.39
C THR A 133 21.55 18.74 -24.94
N LEU A 134 21.74 18.30 -23.69
CA LEU A 134 23.05 17.91 -23.15
C LEU A 134 23.53 16.54 -23.63
N GLY A 135 22.76 15.83 -24.46
CA GLY A 135 23.12 14.51 -24.98
C GLY A 135 23.09 13.39 -23.94
N LEU A 136 22.37 13.59 -22.82
CA LEU A 136 22.25 12.55 -21.80
C LEU A 136 21.40 11.38 -22.28
N SER A 137 21.89 10.15 -22.07
CA SER A 137 21.08 8.98 -22.31
C SER A 137 19.87 8.93 -21.35
N TYR A 138 18.80 8.26 -21.75
CA TYR A 138 17.60 8.08 -20.91
C TYR A 138 17.93 7.60 -19.47
N LYS A 139 18.88 6.66 -19.33
CA LYS A 139 19.31 6.14 -18.03
C LYS A 139 20.00 7.23 -17.18
N GLN A 140 20.84 8.05 -17.79
CA GLN A 140 21.50 9.16 -17.12
C GLN A 140 20.48 10.24 -16.72
N THR A 141 19.61 10.63 -17.65
CA THR A 141 18.49 11.56 -17.40
C THR A 141 17.64 11.11 -16.21
N MET A 142 17.19 9.84 -16.21
CA MET A 142 16.39 9.31 -15.12
C MET A 142 17.15 9.33 -13.80
N ARG A 143 18.40 8.84 -13.75
CA ARG A 143 19.13 8.66 -12.50
C ARG A 143 19.63 9.98 -11.91
N LEU A 144 20.12 10.90 -12.75
CA LEU A 144 20.80 12.10 -12.30
C LEU A 144 19.86 13.28 -12.11
N VAL A 145 18.76 13.35 -12.89
CA VAL A 145 17.91 14.55 -12.93
C VAL A 145 16.48 14.23 -12.49
N ILE A 146 15.83 13.26 -13.12
CA ILE A 146 14.40 13.06 -12.97
C ILE A 146 14.05 12.36 -11.64
N LEU A 147 14.71 11.24 -11.31
CA LEU A 147 14.40 10.51 -10.07
C LEU A 147 14.64 11.34 -8.80
N PRO A 148 15.75 12.09 -8.64
CA PRO A 148 15.95 12.93 -7.47
C PRO A 148 14.85 13.99 -7.29
N GLN A 149 14.39 14.59 -8.39
CA GLN A 149 13.29 15.55 -8.36
C GLN A 149 11.93 14.87 -8.10
N ALA A 150 11.68 13.73 -8.73
CA ALA A 150 10.47 12.94 -8.51
C ALA A 150 10.34 12.48 -7.06
N PHE A 151 11.43 12.02 -6.42
CA PHE A 151 11.41 11.61 -5.00
C PHE A 151 10.95 12.73 -4.06
N LYS A 152 11.43 13.96 -4.27
CA LYS A 152 10.98 15.11 -3.46
C LYS A 152 9.47 15.34 -3.57
N ARG A 153 8.85 15.02 -4.71
CA ARG A 153 7.41 15.13 -4.93
C ARG A 153 6.63 13.95 -4.37
N ILE A 154 7.25 12.77 -4.30
CA ILE A 154 6.61 11.52 -3.86
C ILE A 154 6.58 11.41 -2.33
N ILE A 155 7.60 11.92 -1.63
CA ILE A 155 7.73 11.78 -0.17
C ILE A 155 6.51 12.32 0.59
N PRO A 156 5.99 13.55 0.36
CA PRO A 156 4.84 14.04 1.12
C PRO A 156 3.59 13.17 0.98
N PRO A 157 3.12 12.78 -0.23
CA PRO A 157 1.98 11.88 -0.35
C PRO A 157 2.26 10.46 0.17
N MET A 158 3.51 9.99 0.17
CA MET A 158 3.87 8.70 0.76
C MET A 158 3.73 8.72 2.29
N ILE A 159 4.06 9.83 2.95
CA ILE A 159 3.81 10.02 4.38
C ILE A 159 2.31 10.01 4.66
N SER A 160 1.51 10.68 3.85
CA SER A 160 0.04 10.67 3.95
C SER A 160 -0.52 9.26 3.79
N GLU A 161 0.01 8.48 2.86
CA GLU A 161 -0.36 7.06 2.67
C GLU A 161 -0.03 6.23 3.92
N PHE A 162 1.13 6.43 4.54
CA PHE A 162 1.50 5.74 5.78
C PHE A 162 0.51 6.04 6.91
N ILE A 163 0.14 7.31 7.09
CA ILE A 163 -0.87 7.72 8.09
C ILE A 163 -2.22 7.07 7.79
N THR A 164 -2.61 6.97 6.51
CA THR A 164 -3.83 6.30 6.09
C THR A 164 -3.78 4.82 6.44
N LEU A 165 -2.68 4.13 6.16
CA LEU A 165 -2.51 2.70 6.49
C LEU A 165 -2.60 2.43 8.00
N ILE A 166 -2.12 3.34 8.86
CA ILE A 166 -2.30 3.21 10.31
C ILE A 166 -3.79 3.24 10.68
N LYS A 167 -4.58 4.13 10.08
CA LYS A 167 -6.03 4.19 10.31
C LYS A 167 -6.72 2.95 9.74
N ASP A 168 -6.36 2.54 8.55
CA ASP A 168 -6.95 1.42 7.82
C ASP A 168 -6.64 0.07 8.47
N SER A 169 -5.56 -0.03 9.28
CA SER A 169 -5.27 -1.23 10.05
C SER A 169 -6.40 -1.60 11.02
N SER A 170 -7.21 -0.62 11.46
CA SER A 170 -8.39 -0.86 12.27
C SER A 170 -9.46 -1.71 11.58
N LEU A 171 -9.52 -1.69 10.24
CA LEU A 171 -10.47 -2.51 9.47
C LEU A 171 -10.21 -4.02 9.62
N ILE A 172 -9.00 -4.41 10.03
CA ILE A 172 -8.65 -5.81 10.24
C ILE A 172 -9.45 -6.39 11.43
N SER A 173 -9.90 -5.55 12.36
CA SER A 173 -10.77 -5.99 13.47
C SER A 173 -12.10 -6.59 12.97
N CYS A 174 -12.58 -6.18 11.79
CA CYS A 174 -13.81 -6.72 11.18
C CYS A 174 -13.72 -8.22 10.82
N ILE A 175 -12.51 -8.79 10.75
CA ILE A 175 -12.26 -10.21 10.49
C ILE A 175 -11.73 -10.95 11.72
N GLY A 176 -11.89 -10.36 12.93
CA GLY A 176 -11.57 -11.00 14.20
C GLY A 176 -10.10 -10.87 14.64
N ALA A 177 -9.34 -9.90 14.12
CA ALA A 177 -8.06 -9.51 14.69
C ALA A 177 -8.32 -8.56 15.87
N VAL A 178 -8.19 -9.08 17.08
CA VAL A 178 -8.33 -8.33 18.33
C VAL A 178 -6.99 -8.30 19.05
#